data_5da2410057c8589b78711885d3e3ca26
#
_entry.id   5da2410057c8589b78711885d3e3ca26
#
_cell.length_a   1.000
_cell.length_b   1.000
_cell.length_c   1.000
_cell.angle_alpha   90.00
_cell.angle_beta   90.00
_cell.angle_gamma   90.00
#
_symmetry.space_group_name_H-M   'P 1'
#
loop_
_entity.id
_entity.type
_entity.pdbx_description
1 polymer ?
#
loop_
_entity_poly.entity_id
_entity_poly.type
_entity_poly.pdbx_seq_one_letter_code
_entity_poly.pdbx_strand_id
1 'polypeptide(L)'
;VSGSIVEIIIRSGVLVSASNTSNYALTNPNTWPSGVFVRLVIESGAVVSGRGGDGGSGIIQADIVILATDGHDGGLGMLIEYPIEIDNQGGFIKGGAAGSGAGGSVLAFDQSLINYWFIGGGGGSGGWPFGLAGNGAKALDTTSGIWTVRNGNNGNTATGNTNNVVTTVFGGLQGNGISLSNGMFLLAGDGGDTNSVFATGQNGDISQVLNPQAGVLYYVFAPSQGGQRGDAIHGNSLITWVNTGTIYGDII
;
A
#
# COMPACT_ATOMS: atom_id res chain seq x y z
N VAL A 1 41.39 -0.69 9.99
CA VAL A 1 42.40 -0.19 10.92
C VAL A 1 41.65 0.36 12.13
N SER A 2 42.08 -0.03 13.35
CA SER A 2 41.49 0.50 14.60
C SER A 2 41.63 2.02 14.63
N GLY A 3 40.55 2.72 15.00
CA GLY A 3 40.50 4.18 15.02
C GLY A 3 40.13 4.85 13.69
N SER A 4 39.79 4.07 12.64
CA SER A 4 39.26 4.65 11.40
C SER A 4 37.86 5.21 11.60
N ILE A 5 37.55 6.32 10.94
CA ILE A 5 36.21 6.92 10.89
C ILE A 5 35.64 6.65 9.51
N VAL A 6 34.41 6.14 9.47
CA VAL A 6 33.60 6.00 8.25
C VAL A 6 32.43 6.95 8.36
N GLU A 7 32.38 7.96 7.52
CA GLU A 7 31.26 8.89 7.45
C GLU A 7 30.45 8.64 6.18
N ILE A 8 29.16 8.41 6.36
CA ILE A 8 28.17 8.20 5.27
C ILE A 8 27.27 9.44 5.26
N ILE A 9 27.16 10.10 4.12
CA ILE A 9 26.34 11.31 3.99
C ILE A 9 25.25 11.07 2.95
N ILE A 10 23.99 11.15 3.37
CA ILE A 10 22.83 11.17 2.47
C ILE A 10 22.45 12.61 2.21
N ARG A 11 22.72 13.05 0.98
CA ARG A 11 22.54 14.43 0.55
C ARG A 11 21.07 14.84 0.43
N SER A 12 20.80 16.13 0.58
CA SER A 12 19.48 16.71 0.36
C SER A 12 18.86 16.25 -0.98
N GLY A 13 17.56 15.89 -0.96
CA GLY A 13 16.83 15.41 -2.12
C GLY A 13 17.12 13.96 -2.53
N VAL A 14 18.01 13.24 -1.83
CA VAL A 14 18.27 11.82 -2.07
C VAL A 14 17.24 10.96 -1.32
N LEU A 15 16.65 9.99 -2.03
CA LEU A 15 15.85 8.92 -1.45
C LEU A 15 16.68 7.62 -1.45
N VAL A 16 16.91 7.07 -0.26
CA VAL A 16 17.44 5.72 -0.07
C VAL A 16 16.26 4.82 0.28
N SER A 17 15.97 3.83 -0.57
CA SER A 17 14.87 2.91 -0.34
C SER A 17 15.22 1.48 -0.72
N ALA A 18 14.57 0.53 -0.07
CA ALA A 18 14.70 -0.89 -0.41
C ALA A 18 14.05 -1.22 -1.77
N SER A 19 14.56 -2.22 -2.46
CA SER A 19 14.00 -2.72 -3.72
C SER A 19 12.72 -3.56 -3.52
N ASN A 20 12.52 -4.11 -2.33
CA ASN A 20 11.32 -4.87 -1.93
C ASN A 20 11.01 -4.63 -0.44
N THR A 21 9.83 -5.07 0.00
CA THR A 21 9.36 -4.85 1.37
C THR A 21 10.03 -5.74 2.43
N SER A 22 10.74 -6.80 2.00
CA SER A 22 11.46 -7.70 2.91
C SER A 22 12.87 -7.21 3.25
N ASN A 23 13.40 -6.23 2.53
CA ASN A 23 14.73 -5.68 2.73
C ASN A 23 14.66 -4.35 3.50
N TYR A 24 15.73 -4.05 4.24
CA TYR A 24 15.94 -2.72 4.81
C TYR A 24 16.41 -1.75 3.72
N ALA A 25 16.02 -0.49 3.86
CA ALA A 25 16.52 0.56 2.98
C ALA A 25 18.02 0.84 3.21
N LEU A 26 18.46 0.76 4.47
CA LEU A 26 19.85 0.93 4.85
C LEU A 26 20.21 -0.07 5.95
N THR A 27 21.37 -0.71 5.82
CA THR A 27 21.90 -1.61 6.84
C THR A 27 23.28 -1.15 7.27
N ASN A 28 23.50 -1.05 8.60
CA ASN A 28 24.81 -0.89 9.22
C ASN A 28 25.20 -2.24 9.85
N PRO A 29 25.91 -3.12 9.11
CA PRO A 29 26.14 -4.50 9.53
C PRO A 29 27.20 -4.60 10.63
N ASN A 30 27.17 -5.68 11.41
CA ASN A 30 28.15 -5.97 12.47
C ASN A 30 29.51 -6.45 11.94
N THR A 31 29.77 -6.35 10.64
CA THR A 31 31.00 -6.80 9.99
C THR A 31 32.14 -5.79 9.97
N TRP A 32 31.93 -4.60 10.57
CA TRP A 32 32.98 -3.61 10.69
C TRP A 32 34.12 -4.11 11.58
N PRO A 33 35.39 -3.81 11.22
CA PRO A 33 36.51 -4.12 12.08
C PRO A 33 36.39 -3.45 13.46
N SER A 34 36.85 -4.12 14.50
CA SER A 34 36.82 -3.56 15.86
C SER A 34 37.54 -2.20 15.92
N GLY A 35 36.91 -1.21 16.60
CA GLY A 35 37.44 0.13 16.75
C GLY A 35 37.21 1.07 15.56
N VAL A 36 36.41 0.66 14.57
CA VAL A 36 35.90 1.58 13.54
C VAL A 36 34.77 2.41 14.15
N PHE A 37 34.81 3.74 13.94
CA PHE A 37 33.73 4.63 14.27
C PHE A 37 32.88 4.90 13.00
N VAL A 38 31.58 4.62 13.08
CA VAL A 38 30.65 4.83 11.97
C VAL A 38 29.74 6.01 12.28
N ARG A 39 29.62 6.95 11.34
CA ARG A 39 28.73 8.10 11.42
C ARG A 39 27.85 8.18 10.18
N LEU A 40 26.56 8.41 10.38
CA LEU A 40 25.58 8.67 9.32
C LEU A 40 25.06 10.09 9.47
N VAL A 41 25.20 10.88 8.41
CA VAL A 41 24.63 12.22 8.31
C VAL A 41 23.49 12.18 7.29
N ILE A 42 22.29 12.63 7.69
CA ILE A 42 21.12 12.72 6.82
C ILE A 42 20.76 14.19 6.69
N GLU A 43 21.08 14.78 5.54
CA GLU A 43 20.83 16.19 5.28
C GLU A 43 19.33 16.50 5.18
N SER A 44 18.98 17.77 5.42
CA SER A 44 17.60 18.24 5.31
C SER A 44 17.00 17.93 3.92
N GLY A 45 15.81 17.34 3.92
CA GLY A 45 15.13 16.89 2.69
C GLY A 45 15.63 15.57 2.09
N ALA A 46 16.64 14.93 2.72
CA ALA A 46 17.00 13.55 2.41
C ALA A 46 16.02 12.58 3.07
N VAL A 47 15.84 11.39 2.50
CA VAL A 47 14.90 10.38 3.01
C VAL A 47 15.53 9.00 3.01
N VAL A 48 15.44 8.31 4.14
CA VAL A 48 15.68 6.85 4.24
C VAL A 48 14.34 6.20 4.53
N SER A 49 13.86 5.34 3.63
CA SER A 49 12.54 4.74 3.76
C SER A 49 12.51 3.29 3.29
N GLY A 50 11.88 2.42 4.06
CA GLY A 50 11.45 1.13 3.54
C GLY A 50 10.63 1.28 2.25
N ARG A 51 10.58 0.26 1.39
CA ARG A 51 9.71 0.27 0.21
C ARG A 51 8.24 0.22 0.64
N GLY A 52 7.37 0.93 -0.07
CA GLY A 52 5.93 0.85 0.14
C GLY A 52 5.35 -0.50 -0.25
N GLY A 53 4.32 -0.94 0.46
CA GLY A 53 3.54 -2.13 0.14
C GLY A 53 2.68 -1.92 -1.10
N ASP A 54 2.39 -2.99 -1.81
CA ASP A 54 1.53 -2.92 -3.00
C ASP A 54 0.04 -2.90 -2.58
N GLY A 55 -0.81 -2.23 -3.36
CA GLY A 55 -2.24 -2.14 -3.13
C GLY A 55 -2.94 -3.47 -3.39
N GLY A 56 -4.00 -3.74 -2.64
CA GLY A 56 -4.87 -4.89 -2.81
C GLY A 56 -5.63 -4.85 -4.13
N SER A 57 -5.88 -6.01 -4.70
CA SER A 57 -6.58 -6.16 -5.98
C SER A 57 -7.94 -6.83 -5.80
N GLY A 58 -8.95 -6.33 -6.51
CA GLY A 58 -10.23 -7.02 -6.68
C GLY A 58 -10.18 -7.93 -7.90
N ILE A 59 -10.38 -9.23 -7.71
CA ILE A 59 -10.36 -10.21 -8.81
C ILE A 59 -11.64 -11.05 -8.76
N ILE A 60 -12.31 -11.19 -9.91
CA ILE A 60 -13.35 -12.20 -10.10
C ILE A 60 -12.94 -13.08 -11.26
N GLN A 61 -12.96 -14.38 -11.03
CA GLN A 61 -12.83 -15.39 -12.08
C GLN A 61 -14.19 -16.05 -12.32
N ALA A 62 -14.51 -16.42 -13.56
CA ALA A 62 -15.85 -16.77 -14.03
C ALA A 62 -16.64 -17.80 -13.20
N ASP A 63 -15.96 -18.80 -12.67
CA ASP A 63 -16.57 -19.88 -11.89
C ASP A 63 -16.16 -19.89 -10.42
N ILE A 64 -15.21 -19.04 -10.03
CA ILE A 64 -14.70 -18.95 -8.67
C ILE A 64 -14.51 -17.47 -8.33
N VAL A 65 -15.28 -17.00 -7.38
CA VAL A 65 -15.07 -15.68 -6.80
C VAL A 65 -13.78 -15.72 -6.01
N ILE A 66 -12.77 -15.02 -6.49
CA ILE A 66 -11.60 -14.71 -5.68
C ILE A 66 -11.93 -13.46 -4.89
N LEU A 67 -11.85 -13.54 -3.58
CA LEU A 67 -12.03 -12.40 -2.69
C LEU A 67 -10.99 -11.33 -3.03
N ALA A 68 -11.35 -10.07 -2.80
CA ALA A 68 -10.40 -8.97 -2.88
C ALA A 68 -9.18 -9.28 -2.01
N THR A 69 -7.99 -8.96 -2.52
CA THR A 69 -6.74 -9.16 -1.77
C THR A 69 -6.47 -7.94 -0.89
N ASP A 70 -5.91 -8.18 0.29
CA ASP A 70 -5.46 -7.12 1.18
C ASP A 70 -4.32 -6.31 0.57
N GLY A 71 -4.15 -5.09 1.02
CA GLY A 71 -2.94 -4.32 0.76
C GLY A 71 -1.75 -4.94 1.49
N HIS A 72 -0.59 -4.87 0.88
CA HIS A 72 0.63 -5.44 1.46
C HIS A 72 1.26 -4.48 2.48
N ASP A 73 1.96 -5.06 3.44
CA ASP A 73 2.71 -4.28 4.43
C ASP A 73 3.84 -3.49 3.79
N GLY A 74 4.17 -2.36 4.40
CA GLY A 74 5.34 -1.57 4.05
C GLY A 74 6.64 -2.23 4.51
N GLY A 75 7.73 -1.96 3.81
CA GLY A 75 9.05 -2.47 4.11
C GLY A 75 9.75 -1.72 5.25
N LEU A 76 10.87 -2.26 5.68
CA LEU A 76 11.65 -1.79 6.83
C LEU A 76 12.60 -0.65 6.43
N GLY A 77 12.77 0.34 7.31
CA GLY A 77 13.67 1.48 7.09
C GLY A 77 15.13 1.12 7.28
N MET A 78 15.62 1.11 8.50
CA MET A 78 17.05 0.90 8.81
C MET A 78 17.25 -0.31 9.72
N LEU A 79 18.35 -1.06 9.48
CA LEU A 79 18.88 -2.08 10.39
C LEU A 79 20.24 -1.63 10.91
N ILE A 80 20.39 -1.54 12.23
CA ILE A 80 21.61 -1.17 12.90
C ILE A 80 22.11 -2.33 13.75
N GLU A 81 23.22 -2.94 13.34
CA GLU A 81 23.84 -4.08 14.00
C GLU A 81 25.23 -3.75 14.57
N TYR A 82 25.75 -2.54 14.31
CA TYR A 82 27.01 -2.06 14.80
C TYR A 82 26.82 -0.64 15.38
N PRO A 83 27.52 -0.24 16.47
CA PRO A 83 27.43 1.10 17.04
C PRO A 83 27.63 2.18 15.99
N ILE A 84 26.72 3.15 15.96
CA ILE A 84 26.70 4.22 14.97
C ILE A 84 26.28 5.54 15.63
N GLU A 85 26.90 6.64 15.20
CA GLU A 85 26.41 7.98 15.45
C GLU A 85 25.51 8.44 14.30
N ILE A 86 24.30 8.93 14.59
CA ILE A 86 23.37 9.44 13.59
C ILE A 86 23.11 10.92 13.85
N ASP A 87 23.38 11.72 12.81
CA ASP A 87 23.10 13.15 12.74
C ASP A 87 22.04 13.42 11.66
N ASN A 88 20.77 13.36 12.05
CA ASN A 88 19.66 13.63 11.14
C ASN A 88 19.29 15.11 11.14
N GLN A 89 19.89 15.88 10.24
CA GLN A 89 19.83 17.33 10.13
C GLN A 89 18.53 17.84 9.49
N GLY A 90 17.39 17.24 9.80
CA GLY A 90 16.08 17.56 9.23
C GLY A 90 15.71 16.74 7.99
N GLY A 91 16.34 15.59 7.81
CA GLY A 91 15.89 14.54 6.92
C GLY A 91 14.80 13.67 7.54
N PHE A 92 14.37 12.66 6.80
CA PHE A 92 13.33 11.73 7.21
C PHE A 92 13.86 10.30 7.28
N ILE A 93 13.58 9.61 8.38
CA ILE A 93 13.78 8.16 8.53
C ILE A 93 12.41 7.53 8.72
N LYS A 94 12.05 6.55 7.91
CA LYS A 94 10.72 5.93 8.00
C LYS A 94 10.68 4.49 7.50
N GLY A 95 9.73 3.72 8.00
CA GLY A 95 9.27 2.51 7.35
C GLY A 95 8.53 2.85 6.06
N GLY A 96 8.39 1.89 5.18
CA GLY A 96 7.54 2.02 4.00
C GLY A 96 6.07 2.14 4.40
N ALA A 97 5.30 2.97 3.69
CA ALA A 97 3.86 2.99 3.87
C ALA A 97 3.22 1.69 3.35
N ALA A 98 2.18 1.22 4.00
CA ALA A 98 1.45 0.06 3.51
C ALA A 98 0.67 0.34 2.23
N GLY A 99 0.34 -0.69 1.47
CA GLY A 99 -0.69 -0.62 0.44
C GLY A 99 -2.08 -0.68 1.05
N SER A 100 -3.06 -0.07 0.42
CA SER A 100 -4.46 -0.13 0.86
C SER A 100 -5.22 -1.30 0.23
N GLY A 101 -6.36 -1.66 0.83
CA GLY A 101 -7.21 -2.74 0.37
C GLY A 101 -8.03 -2.38 -0.86
N ALA A 102 -8.47 -3.37 -1.59
CA ALA A 102 -9.41 -3.20 -2.71
C ALA A 102 -10.85 -3.05 -2.23
N GLY A 103 -11.67 -2.32 -2.97
CA GLY A 103 -13.10 -2.17 -2.73
C GLY A 103 -13.89 -3.46 -2.99
N GLY A 104 -15.02 -3.59 -2.33
CA GLY A 104 -15.94 -4.70 -2.52
C GLY A 104 -16.64 -4.66 -3.88
N SER A 105 -17.08 -5.81 -4.37
CA SER A 105 -17.77 -5.98 -5.66
C SER A 105 -19.19 -6.52 -5.47
N VAL A 106 -20.03 -6.37 -6.47
CA VAL A 106 -21.38 -6.95 -6.49
C VAL A 106 -21.61 -7.77 -7.76
N LEU A 107 -22.16 -8.95 -7.60
CA LEU A 107 -22.70 -9.78 -8.68
C LEU A 107 -24.20 -10.02 -8.43
N ALA A 108 -25.03 -9.77 -9.42
CA ALA A 108 -26.44 -10.13 -9.39
C ALA A 108 -26.82 -10.98 -10.60
N PHE A 109 -27.82 -11.84 -10.43
CA PHE A 109 -28.29 -12.77 -11.43
C PHE A 109 -29.81 -12.94 -11.39
N ASP A 110 -30.47 -12.69 -12.51
CA ASP A 110 -31.89 -13.00 -12.70
C ASP A 110 -32.02 -14.38 -13.38
N GLN A 111 -32.49 -15.36 -12.63
CA GLN A 111 -32.66 -16.76 -13.13
C GLN A 111 -33.66 -16.89 -14.25
N SER A 112 -34.66 -16.00 -14.30
CA SER A 112 -35.74 -16.10 -15.31
C SER A 112 -35.31 -15.60 -16.69
N LEU A 113 -34.35 -14.64 -16.73
CA LEU A 113 -33.93 -13.95 -17.94
C LEU A 113 -32.49 -14.28 -18.37
N ILE A 114 -31.76 -15.07 -17.57
CA ILE A 114 -30.33 -15.37 -17.77
C ILE A 114 -29.51 -14.08 -17.88
N ASN A 115 -29.88 -13.05 -17.10
CA ASN A 115 -29.20 -11.79 -17.06
C ASN A 115 -28.25 -11.73 -15.85
N TYR A 116 -27.02 -11.27 -16.09
CA TYR A 116 -26.00 -11.09 -15.09
C TYR A 116 -25.60 -9.61 -15.02
N TRP A 117 -25.42 -9.11 -13.82
CA TRP A 117 -24.91 -7.76 -13.58
C TRP A 117 -23.71 -7.85 -12.66
N PHE A 118 -22.61 -7.26 -13.09
CA PHE A 118 -21.39 -7.21 -12.30
C PHE A 118 -20.90 -5.76 -12.17
N ILE A 119 -20.60 -5.36 -10.94
CA ILE A 119 -19.91 -4.11 -10.64
C ILE A 119 -18.65 -4.43 -9.85
N GLY A 120 -17.51 -4.09 -10.42
CA GLY A 120 -16.21 -4.29 -9.81
C GLY A 120 -15.83 -3.18 -8.84
N GLY A 121 -15.30 -3.55 -7.69
CA GLY A 121 -14.67 -2.63 -6.75
C GLY A 121 -13.36 -2.07 -7.29
N GLY A 122 -12.96 -0.90 -6.81
CA GLY A 122 -11.70 -0.27 -7.14
C GLY A 122 -10.50 -1.01 -6.54
N GLY A 123 -9.34 -0.96 -7.20
CA GLY A 123 -8.09 -1.46 -6.64
C GLY A 123 -7.53 -0.52 -5.57
N GLY A 124 -6.82 -1.04 -4.58
CA GLY A 124 -6.16 -0.26 -3.55
C GLY A 124 -4.96 0.54 -4.08
N SER A 125 -4.62 1.63 -3.42
CA SER A 125 -3.41 2.40 -3.73
C SER A 125 -2.14 1.70 -3.25
N GLY A 126 -1.02 1.93 -3.93
CA GLY A 126 0.29 1.52 -3.45
C GLY A 126 0.81 2.43 -2.34
N GLY A 127 1.56 1.87 -1.40
CA GLY A 127 2.24 2.61 -0.34
C GLY A 127 3.48 3.35 -0.84
N TRP A 128 3.78 4.50 -0.26
CA TRP A 128 4.99 5.27 -0.60
C TRP A 128 6.24 4.71 0.13
N PRO A 129 7.43 4.65 -0.50
CA PRO A 129 7.71 4.84 -1.92
C PRO A 129 7.54 3.54 -2.73
N PHE A 130 7.27 3.68 -4.02
CA PHE A 130 7.31 2.61 -5.04
C PHE A 130 6.30 1.45 -4.87
N GLY A 131 5.34 1.50 -3.96
CA GLY A 131 4.27 0.52 -3.90
C GLY A 131 3.41 0.57 -5.17
N LEU A 132 3.13 -0.60 -5.74
CA LEU A 132 2.33 -0.71 -6.96
C LEU A 132 0.84 -0.57 -6.64
N ALA A 133 0.09 -0.07 -7.61
CA ALA A 133 -1.36 -0.04 -7.54
C ALA A 133 -1.95 -1.46 -7.59
N GLY A 134 -3.00 -1.70 -6.82
CA GLY A 134 -3.85 -2.86 -7.00
C GLY A 134 -4.76 -2.71 -8.21
N ASN A 135 -5.15 -3.82 -8.80
CA ASN A 135 -6.09 -3.85 -9.92
C ASN A 135 -7.52 -3.72 -9.42
N GLY A 136 -8.36 -2.97 -10.15
CA GLY A 136 -9.79 -3.00 -9.96
C GLY A 136 -10.38 -4.36 -10.37
N ALA A 137 -11.49 -4.74 -9.75
CA ALA A 137 -12.17 -5.99 -10.03
C ALA A 137 -12.77 -6.00 -11.44
N LYS A 138 -12.62 -7.11 -12.17
CA LYS A 138 -13.08 -7.29 -13.53
C LYS A 138 -13.81 -8.63 -13.67
N ALA A 139 -14.89 -8.64 -14.47
CA ALA A 139 -15.48 -9.90 -14.93
C ALA A 139 -14.57 -10.52 -15.99
N LEU A 140 -14.14 -11.77 -15.76
CA LEU A 140 -13.18 -12.46 -16.65
C LEU A 140 -13.84 -13.32 -17.71
N ASP A 141 -15.02 -13.84 -17.45
CA ASP A 141 -15.79 -14.63 -18.42
C ASP A 141 -17.23 -14.16 -18.47
N THR A 142 -17.63 -13.63 -19.61
CA THR A 142 -18.98 -13.16 -19.90
C THR A 142 -19.58 -13.86 -21.13
N THR A 143 -19.10 -15.07 -21.44
CA THR A 143 -19.47 -15.79 -22.64
C THR A 143 -20.86 -16.48 -22.56
N SER A 144 -21.32 -16.77 -21.33
CA SER A 144 -22.62 -17.38 -21.08
C SER A 144 -23.61 -16.38 -20.50
N GLY A 145 -24.75 -16.19 -21.17
CA GLY A 145 -25.80 -15.27 -20.71
C GLY A 145 -25.65 -13.83 -21.20
N ILE A 146 -26.52 -12.94 -20.70
CA ILE A 146 -26.52 -11.54 -21.04
C ILE A 146 -25.86 -10.77 -19.86
N TRP A 147 -24.70 -10.18 -20.10
CA TRP A 147 -23.92 -9.49 -19.08
C TRP A 147 -23.98 -7.98 -19.21
N THR A 148 -24.21 -7.29 -18.09
CA THR A 148 -23.96 -5.88 -17.93
C THR A 148 -22.80 -5.73 -16.94
N VAL A 149 -21.64 -5.30 -17.45
CA VAL A 149 -20.41 -5.24 -16.68
C VAL A 149 -19.96 -3.79 -16.47
N ARG A 150 -19.58 -3.45 -15.24
CA ARG A 150 -18.91 -2.21 -14.86
C ARG A 150 -17.67 -2.57 -14.05
N ASN A 151 -16.54 -2.62 -14.70
CA ASN A 151 -15.26 -2.94 -14.04
C ASN A 151 -14.82 -1.79 -13.12
N GLY A 152 -14.18 -2.13 -12.02
CA GLY A 152 -13.49 -1.17 -11.17
C GLY A 152 -12.18 -0.67 -11.82
N ASN A 153 -11.75 0.52 -11.43
CA ASN A 153 -10.48 1.09 -11.85
C ASN A 153 -9.33 0.59 -10.97
N ASN A 154 -8.13 0.58 -11.51
CA ASN A 154 -6.93 0.34 -10.71
C ASN A 154 -6.71 1.51 -9.74
N GLY A 155 -6.06 1.24 -8.61
CA GLY A 155 -5.54 2.28 -7.72
C GLY A 155 -4.38 3.04 -8.37
N ASN A 156 -3.80 3.97 -7.63
CA ASN A 156 -2.62 4.72 -8.05
C ASN A 156 -1.34 4.10 -7.48
N THR A 157 -0.31 4.05 -8.30
CA THR A 157 1.04 3.66 -7.88
C THR A 157 1.73 4.83 -7.18
N ALA A 158 2.40 4.57 -6.08
CA ALA A 158 3.19 5.58 -5.38
C ALA A 158 4.50 5.85 -6.12
N THR A 159 4.87 7.12 -6.20
CA THR A 159 6.15 7.54 -6.79
C THR A 159 7.25 7.61 -5.74
N GLY A 160 8.50 7.43 -6.14
CA GLY A 160 9.68 7.56 -5.28
C GLY A 160 10.22 8.99 -5.18
N ASN A 161 9.38 10.02 -5.25
CA ASN A 161 9.83 11.41 -5.17
C ASN A 161 9.87 11.90 -3.72
N THR A 162 10.99 12.47 -3.29
CA THR A 162 11.16 13.02 -1.93
C THR A 162 10.20 14.16 -1.61
N ASN A 163 9.70 14.88 -2.63
CA ASN A 163 8.69 15.93 -2.44
C ASN A 163 7.31 15.38 -2.07
N ASN A 164 7.07 14.08 -2.26
CA ASN A 164 5.78 13.41 -2.00
C ASN A 164 5.78 12.61 -0.69
N VAL A 165 6.70 12.87 0.23
CA VAL A 165 6.80 12.15 1.52
C VAL A 165 5.51 12.23 2.33
N VAL A 166 4.73 13.29 2.14
CA VAL A 166 3.50 13.59 2.90
C VAL A 166 2.23 13.59 2.04
N THR A 167 2.26 13.03 0.84
CA THR A 167 1.09 13.01 -0.05
C THR A 167 0.24 11.77 0.13
N THR A 168 -1.07 11.91 -0.14
CA THR A 168 -2.00 10.77 -0.23
C THR A 168 -1.91 10.14 -1.61
N VAL A 169 -1.86 8.82 -1.66
CA VAL A 169 -1.99 8.03 -2.88
C VAL A 169 -3.40 7.45 -2.92
N PHE A 170 -4.16 7.77 -3.95
CA PHE A 170 -5.58 7.43 -4.03
C PHE A 170 -5.80 6.01 -4.56
N GLY A 171 -6.81 5.34 -4.00
CA GLY A 171 -7.35 4.10 -4.53
C GLY A 171 -8.06 4.28 -5.87
N GLY A 172 -8.38 3.17 -6.52
CA GLY A 172 -9.18 3.17 -7.74
C GLY A 172 -10.67 3.36 -7.44
N LEU A 173 -11.35 4.06 -8.31
CA LEU A 173 -12.80 4.19 -8.20
C LEU A 173 -13.49 2.88 -8.58
N GLN A 174 -14.64 2.62 -7.97
CA GLN A 174 -15.55 1.55 -8.35
C GLN A 174 -16.05 1.68 -9.79
N GLY A 175 -16.56 0.60 -10.35
CA GLY A 175 -17.39 0.67 -11.56
C GLY A 175 -18.68 1.46 -11.26
N ASN A 176 -19.18 2.22 -12.25
CA ASN A 176 -20.42 2.99 -12.09
C ASN A 176 -21.56 2.07 -11.66
N GLY A 177 -22.36 2.51 -10.67
CA GLY A 177 -23.53 1.78 -10.18
C GLY A 177 -24.51 1.42 -11.30
N ILE A 178 -25.19 0.28 -11.16
CA ILE A 178 -26.21 -0.21 -12.12
C ILE A 178 -27.59 -0.07 -11.46
N SER A 179 -28.50 0.65 -12.14
CA SER A 179 -29.92 0.67 -11.81
C SER A 179 -30.67 -0.33 -12.69
N LEU A 180 -31.41 -1.22 -12.07
CA LEU A 180 -32.25 -2.20 -12.74
C LEU A 180 -33.65 -1.62 -12.96
N SER A 181 -34.34 -2.06 -14.00
CA SER A 181 -35.68 -1.56 -14.36
C SER A 181 -36.74 -1.77 -13.27
N ASN A 182 -36.50 -2.69 -12.36
CA ASN A 182 -37.37 -2.98 -11.21
C ASN A 182 -37.05 -2.11 -9.96
N GLY A 183 -36.15 -1.13 -10.05
CA GLY A 183 -35.77 -0.23 -8.95
C GLY A 183 -34.68 -0.75 -8.03
N MET A 184 -34.15 -1.95 -8.24
CA MET A 184 -32.96 -2.44 -7.56
C MET A 184 -31.72 -1.67 -8.04
N PHE A 185 -30.82 -1.32 -7.13
CA PHE A 185 -29.59 -0.61 -7.43
C PHE A 185 -28.38 -1.31 -6.85
N LEU A 186 -27.36 -1.54 -7.68
CA LEU A 186 -26.12 -2.21 -7.31
C LEU A 186 -24.98 -1.18 -7.23
N LEU A 187 -24.21 -1.24 -6.16
CA LEU A 187 -23.03 -0.41 -5.92
C LEU A 187 -21.85 -1.25 -5.48
N ALA A 188 -20.70 -1.02 -6.06
CA ALA A 188 -19.41 -1.55 -5.57
C ALA A 188 -18.73 -0.52 -4.66
N GLY A 189 -17.63 -0.88 -4.03
CA GLY A 189 -16.83 0.01 -3.19
C GLY A 189 -15.60 0.54 -3.91
N ASP A 190 -15.15 1.73 -3.54
CA ASP A 190 -13.86 2.27 -3.99
C ASP A 190 -12.70 1.55 -3.30
N GLY A 191 -11.54 1.50 -3.92
CA GLY A 191 -10.30 1.06 -3.29
C GLY A 191 -9.83 2.06 -2.24
N GLY A 192 -9.21 1.56 -1.17
CA GLY A 192 -8.73 2.42 -0.09
C GLY A 192 -7.55 3.30 -0.53
N ASP A 193 -7.42 4.43 0.14
CA ASP A 193 -6.31 5.38 -0.04
C ASP A 193 -5.14 5.04 0.88
N THR A 194 -3.94 5.51 0.56
CA THR A 194 -2.78 5.44 1.44
C THR A 194 -2.25 6.83 1.74
N ASN A 195 -2.12 7.15 3.03
CA ASN A 195 -1.41 8.35 3.45
C ASN A 195 0.07 8.01 3.68
N SER A 196 0.95 8.65 2.92
CA SER A 196 2.39 8.37 2.97
C SER A 196 3.07 8.71 4.31
N VAL A 197 2.45 9.53 5.15
CA VAL A 197 3.02 9.95 6.44
C VAL A 197 2.66 8.97 7.55
N PHE A 198 1.38 8.58 7.64
CA PHE A 198 0.86 7.79 8.77
C PHE A 198 0.74 6.29 8.48
N ALA A 199 0.90 5.91 7.28
CA ALA A 199 1.47 4.66 6.81
C ALA A 199 0.72 3.35 7.05
N THR A 200 -0.47 3.31 7.62
CA THR A 200 -1.38 2.17 7.45
C THR A 200 -2.21 2.37 6.19
N GLY A 201 -2.36 1.32 5.39
CA GLY A 201 -3.28 1.35 4.26
C GLY A 201 -4.73 1.42 4.75
N GLN A 202 -5.57 2.20 4.10
CA GLN A 202 -7.00 2.19 4.39
C GLN A 202 -7.63 0.91 3.83
N ASN A 203 -8.71 0.46 4.46
CA ASN A 203 -9.54 -0.58 3.90
C ASN A 203 -10.25 -0.06 2.64
N GLY A 204 -10.59 -0.96 1.72
CA GLY A 204 -11.51 -0.62 0.64
C GLY A 204 -12.91 -0.33 1.17
N ASP A 205 -13.72 0.37 0.38
CA ASP A 205 -15.10 0.65 0.71
C ASP A 205 -16.01 -0.56 0.51
N ILE A 206 -17.12 -0.60 1.25
CA ILE A 206 -18.12 -1.66 1.16
C ILE A 206 -18.97 -1.53 -0.11
N SER A 207 -19.38 -2.68 -0.65
CA SER A 207 -20.37 -2.76 -1.73
C SER A 207 -21.79 -2.92 -1.16
N GLN A 208 -22.80 -2.47 -1.90
CA GLN A 208 -24.19 -2.46 -1.45
C GLN A 208 -25.17 -2.88 -2.54
N VAL A 209 -26.28 -3.50 -2.11
CA VAL A 209 -27.47 -3.73 -2.92
C VAL A 209 -28.63 -2.98 -2.28
N LEU A 210 -29.18 -2.00 -3.00
CA LEU A 210 -30.33 -1.24 -2.55
C LEU A 210 -31.60 -1.75 -3.21
N ASN A 211 -32.71 -1.80 -2.45
CA ASN A 211 -34.01 -2.31 -2.89
C ASN A 211 -33.92 -3.71 -3.53
N PRO A 212 -33.44 -4.74 -2.82
CA PRO A 212 -33.33 -6.10 -3.36
C PRO A 212 -34.69 -6.61 -3.81
N GLN A 213 -34.74 -7.27 -4.98
CA GLN A 213 -35.98 -7.73 -5.60
C GLN A 213 -36.11 -9.25 -5.53
N ALA A 214 -37.35 -9.73 -5.40
CA ALA A 214 -37.64 -11.18 -5.48
C ALA A 214 -37.30 -11.72 -6.88
N GLY A 215 -36.69 -12.91 -6.91
CA GLY A 215 -36.27 -13.58 -8.16
C GLY A 215 -34.88 -13.14 -8.66
N VAL A 216 -34.24 -12.16 -8.06
CA VAL A 216 -32.83 -11.80 -8.33
C VAL A 216 -31.95 -12.32 -7.22
N LEU A 217 -31.04 -13.21 -7.53
CA LEU A 217 -29.95 -13.61 -6.62
C LEU A 217 -28.83 -12.60 -6.72
N TYR A 218 -28.20 -12.28 -5.59
CA TYR A 218 -27.05 -11.38 -5.57
C TYR A 218 -26.00 -11.83 -4.55
N TYR A 219 -24.76 -11.50 -4.85
CA TYR A 219 -23.60 -11.72 -4.00
C TYR A 219 -22.91 -10.40 -3.79
N VAL A 220 -22.71 -10.04 -2.54
CA VAL A 220 -21.95 -8.84 -2.12
C VAL A 220 -20.62 -9.33 -1.59
N PHE A 221 -19.55 -8.94 -2.27
CA PHE A 221 -18.19 -9.32 -1.88
C PHE A 221 -17.61 -8.22 -1.02
N ALA A 222 -17.09 -8.62 0.15
CA ALA A 222 -16.49 -7.69 1.09
C ALA A 222 -15.26 -7.00 0.49
N PRO A 223 -14.99 -5.75 0.91
CA PRO A 223 -13.71 -5.12 0.64
C PRO A 223 -12.60 -5.82 1.41
N SER A 224 -11.38 -5.59 0.98
CA SER A 224 -10.19 -6.08 1.68
C SER A 224 -9.58 -5.01 2.59
N GLN A 225 -8.67 -5.45 3.45
CA GLN A 225 -8.00 -4.59 4.42
C GLN A 225 -6.76 -3.95 3.80
N GLY A 226 -6.36 -2.79 4.33
CA GLY A 226 -5.05 -2.22 4.10
C GLY A 226 -3.99 -2.94 4.93
N GLY A 227 -2.74 -2.91 4.46
CA GLY A 227 -1.59 -3.46 5.17
C GLY A 227 -1.13 -2.54 6.32
N GLN A 228 -0.07 -2.95 7.00
CA GLN A 228 0.59 -2.21 8.07
C GLN A 228 1.84 -1.50 7.52
N ARG A 229 2.19 -0.37 8.10
CA ARG A 229 3.48 0.28 7.79
C ARG A 229 4.64 -0.59 8.27
N GLY A 230 5.82 -0.39 7.68
CA GLY A 230 7.06 -0.95 8.18
C GLY A 230 7.64 -0.14 9.35
N ASP A 231 8.54 -0.75 10.11
CA ASP A 231 9.29 -0.06 11.17
C ASP A 231 10.34 0.87 10.57
N ALA A 232 10.60 1.97 11.26
CA ALA A 232 11.59 2.94 10.81
C ALA A 232 13.02 2.46 11.09
N ILE A 233 13.26 1.91 12.29
CA ILE A 233 14.61 1.54 12.74
C ILE A 233 14.55 0.28 13.60
N HIS A 234 15.42 -0.69 13.30
CA HIS A 234 15.76 -1.80 14.18
C HIS A 234 17.18 -1.62 14.72
N GLY A 235 17.40 -1.86 16.02
CA GLY A 235 18.70 -1.76 16.68
C GLY A 235 18.99 -0.40 17.31
N ASN A 236 17.98 0.27 17.85
CA ASN A 236 18.08 1.58 18.48
C ASN A 236 19.12 1.65 19.63
N SER A 237 19.32 0.55 20.36
CA SER A 237 20.31 0.48 21.45
C SER A 237 21.77 0.71 21.01
N LEU A 238 22.03 0.62 19.71
CA LEU A 238 23.37 0.82 19.12
C LEU A 238 23.54 2.22 18.53
N ILE A 239 22.53 3.09 18.65
CA ILE A 239 22.55 4.43 18.04
C ILE A 239 22.90 5.49 19.10
N THR A 240 23.88 6.31 18.76
CA THR A 240 24.13 7.58 19.44
C THR A 240 23.54 8.70 18.60
N TRP A 241 22.49 9.33 19.07
CA TRP A 241 21.85 10.43 18.37
C TRP A 241 22.56 11.75 18.60
N VAL A 242 22.96 12.44 17.53
CA VAL A 242 23.37 13.86 17.55
C VAL A 242 22.14 14.73 17.33
N ASN A 243 21.39 14.44 16.26
CA ASN A 243 20.08 15.01 15.99
C ASN A 243 19.17 13.87 15.52
N THR A 244 17.92 13.86 16.00
CA THR A 244 16.93 12.80 15.62
C THR A 244 16.20 13.13 14.33
N GLY A 245 16.04 14.42 13.99
CA GLY A 245 15.24 14.85 12.84
C GLY A 245 13.80 14.36 12.93
N THR A 246 13.23 13.94 11.78
CA THR A 246 11.86 13.41 11.71
C THR A 246 11.87 11.91 11.47
N ILE A 247 11.21 11.15 12.35
CA ILE A 247 11.10 9.69 12.26
C ILE A 247 9.62 9.29 12.20
N TYR A 248 9.26 8.48 11.20
CA TYR A 248 7.92 7.92 11.03
C TYR A 248 7.98 6.39 11.03
N GLY A 249 7.48 5.76 12.05
CA GLY A 249 7.49 4.33 12.25
C GLY A 249 8.04 3.97 13.61
N ASP A 250 7.98 2.70 13.94
CA ASP A 250 8.46 2.21 15.21
C ASP A 250 10.00 2.15 15.22
N ILE A 251 10.55 2.35 16.39
CA ILE A 251 11.98 2.26 16.67
C ILE A 251 12.15 1.13 17.70
N ILE A 252 12.78 0.03 17.30
CA ILE A 252 12.89 -1.20 18.07
C ILE A 252 14.34 -1.50 18.44
#